data_e4c0c48a97f60a1d2c3563c6f981b48a
#
_entry.id   e4c0c48a97f60a1d2c3563c6f981b48a
#
_cell.length_a   1.000
_cell.length_b   1.000
_cell.length_c   1.000
_cell.angle_alpha   90.00
_cell.angle_beta   90.00
_cell.angle_gamma   90.00
#
_symmetry.space_group_name_H-M   'P 1'
#
loop_
_entity.id
_entity.type
_entity.pdbx_description
1 polymer ?
#
loop_
_entity_poly.entity_id
_entity_poly.type
_entity_poly.pdbx_seq_one_letter_code
_entity_poly.pdbx_strand_id
1 'polypeptide(L)'
;RINVLITACGAPGIKGTIFAIKNNPDLVDTHVVGVDVDEKAVGQYLVERFYRVPAPEDPKYINVLLDICCKEKVDVVIPQATRELSAVSKNIDFFKENGIAVMVSPYESIMLANDKLKILELFANLGLPYPNYQLVSSIDELRNAVIAFGYPERPVVVKPPVSNGMRGLRILRDGAWDVYRFLSEKPSGVEVTLEELITILEKGDFFPQLIVSEYLPGKEYSVDAFVGKHIKFAIPRVRNKIVNGISFSNEIELREDMIRYTLEASQEIGLRYCFGFQYKLDEHGLPKVLECNPRVQGTMVASVFTGANVIWCGVREALGEPLNEPPNIKSSVEFHRTWGGIGVVDGKAEEI
;
A
#
# COMPACT_ATOMS: atom_id res chain seq x y z
N ARG A 1 -23.30 -13.35 -11.72
CA ARG A 1 -22.52 -12.15 -12.06
C ARG A 1 -22.38 -11.27 -10.84
N ILE A 2 -21.17 -10.76 -10.57
CA ILE A 2 -20.88 -9.84 -9.47
C ILE A 2 -20.48 -8.48 -10.06
N ASN A 3 -21.09 -7.41 -9.57
CA ASN A 3 -20.77 -6.03 -9.94
C ASN A 3 -19.81 -5.46 -8.90
N VAL A 4 -18.59 -5.14 -9.31
CA VAL A 4 -17.52 -4.67 -8.44
C VAL A 4 -17.21 -3.21 -8.76
N LEU A 5 -17.24 -2.33 -7.76
CA LEU A 5 -16.76 -0.97 -7.92
C LEU A 5 -15.34 -0.85 -7.37
N ILE A 6 -14.43 -0.30 -8.17
CA ILE A 6 -13.04 -0.03 -7.76
C ILE A 6 -12.81 1.47 -7.79
N THR A 7 -12.27 2.02 -6.71
CA THR A 7 -11.90 3.43 -6.63
C THR A 7 -10.46 3.66 -7.09
N ALA A 8 -10.08 4.94 -7.25
CA ALA A 8 -8.72 5.35 -7.62
C ALA A 8 -8.20 4.63 -8.89
N CYS A 9 -9.00 4.65 -9.94
CA CYS A 9 -8.70 3.98 -11.21
C CYS A 9 -7.49 4.55 -11.97
N GLY A 10 -6.90 5.66 -11.52
CA GLY A 10 -5.60 6.17 -11.97
C GLY A 10 -4.40 5.57 -11.23
N ALA A 11 -4.62 4.75 -10.21
CA ALA A 11 -3.53 4.18 -9.42
C ALA A 11 -2.70 3.16 -10.24
N PRO A 12 -1.37 3.09 -10.01
CA PRO A 12 -0.48 2.19 -10.77
C PRO A 12 -0.81 0.70 -10.64
N GLY A 13 -1.58 0.31 -9.62
CA GLY A 13 -2.00 -1.07 -9.38
C GLY A 13 -3.31 -1.48 -10.04
N ILE A 14 -4.04 -0.53 -10.67
CA ILE A 14 -5.42 -0.75 -11.13
C ILE A 14 -5.56 -1.92 -12.10
N LYS A 15 -4.68 -2.01 -13.10
CA LYS A 15 -4.69 -3.12 -14.07
C LYS A 15 -4.55 -4.47 -13.38
N GLY A 16 -3.70 -4.56 -12.37
CA GLY A 16 -3.52 -5.77 -11.58
C GLY A 16 -4.76 -6.15 -10.76
N THR A 17 -5.43 -5.17 -10.15
CA THR A 17 -6.66 -5.41 -9.40
C THR A 17 -7.78 -5.90 -10.32
N ILE A 18 -7.96 -5.27 -11.48
CA ILE A 18 -8.95 -5.70 -12.49
C ILE A 18 -8.62 -7.12 -12.98
N PHE A 19 -7.33 -7.40 -13.26
CA PHE A 19 -6.88 -8.73 -13.67
C PHE A 19 -7.26 -9.78 -12.62
N ALA A 20 -6.99 -9.53 -11.34
CA ALA A 20 -7.29 -10.44 -10.24
C ALA A 20 -8.80 -10.74 -10.10
N ILE A 21 -9.64 -9.74 -10.33
CA ILE A 21 -11.10 -9.86 -10.28
C ILE A 21 -11.62 -10.65 -11.48
N LYS A 22 -11.16 -10.32 -12.70
CA LYS A 22 -11.61 -10.97 -13.93
C LYS A 22 -11.09 -12.40 -14.09
N ASN A 23 -9.91 -12.69 -13.56
CA ASN A 23 -9.31 -14.04 -13.56
C ASN A 23 -9.48 -14.71 -12.20
N ASN A 24 -10.68 -14.64 -11.65
CA ASN A 24 -11.00 -15.27 -10.37
C ASN A 24 -11.08 -16.81 -10.51
N PRO A 25 -10.65 -17.57 -9.47
CA PRO A 25 -10.60 -19.03 -9.52
C PRO A 25 -11.99 -19.69 -9.55
N ASP A 26 -13.04 -18.97 -9.14
CA ASP A 26 -14.42 -19.46 -9.11
C ASP A 26 -15.12 -19.32 -10.48
N LEU A 27 -14.45 -18.75 -11.48
CA LEU A 27 -14.96 -18.49 -12.84
C LEU A 27 -16.26 -17.68 -12.85
N VAL A 28 -16.45 -16.83 -11.85
CA VAL A 28 -17.62 -15.97 -11.75
C VAL A 28 -17.48 -14.81 -12.73
N ASP A 29 -18.54 -14.57 -13.53
CA ASP A 29 -18.63 -13.38 -14.38
C ASP A 29 -18.66 -12.12 -13.53
N THR A 30 -17.82 -11.13 -13.87
CA THR A 30 -17.68 -9.88 -13.12
C THR A 30 -17.87 -8.66 -14.03
N HIS A 31 -18.59 -7.68 -13.52
CA HIS A 31 -18.72 -6.37 -14.15
C HIS A 31 -18.00 -5.33 -13.28
N VAL A 32 -17.00 -4.66 -13.83
CA VAL A 32 -16.17 -3.73 -13.09
C VAL A 32 -16.58 -2.30 -13.41
N VAL A 33 -16.93 -1.56 -12.37
CA VAL A 33 -17.20 -0.11 -12.40
C VAL A 33 -16.00 0.60 -11.79
N GLY A 34 -15.42 1.54 -12.49
CA GLY A 34 -14.28 2.33 -12.03
C GLY A 34 -14.68 3.74 -11.64
N VAL A 35 -14.07 4.27 -10.58
CA VAL A 35 -14.20 5.70 -10.26
C VAL A 35 -12.85 6.33 -9.97
N ASP A 36 -12.71 7.62 -10.29
CA ASP A 36 -11.53 8.43 -9.97
C ASP A 36 -11.88 9.90 -9.87
N VAL A 37 -11.04 10.70 -9.21
CA VAL A 37 -11.13 12.16 -9.18
C VAL A 37 -10.72 12.78 -10.51
N ASP A 38 -9.81 12.12 -11.22
CA ASP A 38 -9.34 12.49 -12.54
C ASP A 38 -10.21 11.82 -13.62
N GLU A 39 -10.91 12.63 -14.40
CA GLU A 39 -11.72 12.14 -15.53
C GLU A 39 -10.90 11.47 -16.65
N LYS A 40 -9.57 11.69 -16.65
CA LYS A 40 -8.62 11.10 -17.59
C LYS A 40 -7.84 9.92 -17.00
N ALA A 41 -8.25 9.42 -15.84
CA ALA A 41 -7.63 8.25 -15.22
C ALA A 41 -7.58 7.07 -16.20
N VAL A 42 -6.41 6.42 -16.31
CA VAL A 42 -6.18 5.33 -17.29
C VAL A 42 -7.17 4.17 -17.11
N GLY A 43 -7.62 3.93 -15.90
CA GLY A 43 -8.58 2.87 -15.57
C GLY A 43 -9.91 2.99 -16.34
N GLN A 44 -10.29 4.19 -16.83
CA GLN A 44 -11.51 4.34 -17.64
C GLN A 44 -11.53 3.46 -18.88
N TYR A 45 -10.36 3.11 -19.41
CA TYR A 45 -10.21 2.26 -20.60
C TYR A 45 -10.10 0.77 -20.26
N LEU A 46 -10.05 0.42 -18.97
CA LEU A 46 -9.86 -0.93 -18.47
C LEU A 46 -11.13 -1.52 -17.80
N VAL A 47 -12.16 -0.70 -17.61
CA VAL A 47 -13.42 -1.07 -16.94
C VAL A 47 -14.61 -0.94 -17.88
N GLU A 48 -15.72 -1.59 -17.54
CA GLU A 48 -16.96 -1.54 -18.34
C GLU A 48 -17.69 -0.21 -18.18
N ARG A 49 -17.59 0.44 -17.01
CA ARG A 49 -18.17 1.76 -16.70
C ARG A 49 -17.21 2.57 -15.89
N PHE A 50 -17.13 3.87 -16.19
CA PHE A 50 -16.28 4.80 -15.45
C PHE A 50 -17.05 6.05 -15.06
N TYR A 51 -16.79 6.56 -13.84
CA TYR A 51 -17.37 7.78 -13.32
C TYR A 51 -16.32 8.63 -12.63
N ARG A 52 -16.43 9.95 -12.82
CA ARG A 52 -15.69 10.91 -12.03
C ARG A 52 -16.37 11.07 -10.66
N VAL A 53 -15.58 11.14 -9.59
CA VAL A 53 -16.05 11.41 -8.22
C VAL A 53 -15.30 12.60 -7.62
N PRO A 54 -15.87 13.29 -6.60
CA PRO A 54 -15.14 14.29 -5.83
C PRO A 54 -13.92 13.69 -5.12
N ALA A 55 -13.04 14.56 -4.59
CA ALA A 55 -11.95 14.10 -3.73
C ALA A 55 -12.51 13.47 -2.43
N PRO A 56 -11.81 12.52 -1.81
CA PRO A 56 -12.28 11.85 -0.58
C PRO A 56 -12.53 12.79 0.60
N GLU A 57 -11.94 13.98 0.58
CA GLU A 57 -12.11 15.02 1.59
C GLU A 57 -13.38 15.89 1.36
N ASP A 58 -14.00 15.79 0.19
CA ASP A 58 -15.23 16.50 -0.13
C ASP A 58 -16.41 15.84 0.62
N PRO A 59 -17.24 16.60 1.34
CA PRO A 59 -18.40 16.08 2.06
C PRO A 59 -19.39 15.30 1.19
N LYS A 60 -19.39 15.53 -0.13
CA LYS A 60 -20.26 14.83 -1.09
C LYS A 60 -19.71 13.48 -1.54
N TYR A 61 -18.44 13.17 -1.25
CA TYR A 61 -17.77 12.00 -1.78
C TYR A 61 -18.54 10.68 -1.54
N ILE A 62 -18.93 10.44 -0.30
CA ILE A 62 -19.65 9.19 0.07
C ILE A 62 -21.03 9.10 -0.60
N ASN A 63 -21.79 10.21 -0.65
CA ASN A 63 -23.10 10.20 -1.28
C ASN A 63 -22.98 9.95 -2.79
N VAL A 64 -22.04 10.60 -3.49
CA VAL A 64 -21.80 10.39 -4.92
C VAL A 64 -21.38 8.94 -5.18
N LEU A 65 -20.50 8.40 -4.34
CA LEU A 65 -20.06 7.01 -4.47
C LEU A 65 -21.23 6.04 -4.29
N LEU A 66 -22.10 6.26 -3.30
CA LEU A 66 -23.28 5.44 -3.07
C LEU A 66 -24.28 5.54 -4.23
N ASP A 67 -24.54 6.74 -4.76
CA ASP A 67 -25.44 6.93 -5.92
C ASP A 67 -24.98 6.14 -7.13
N ILE A 68 -23.66 6.12 -7.39
CA ILE A 68 -23.05 5.31 -8.46
C ILE A 68 -23.27 3.82 -8.16
N CYS A 69 -23.01 3.38 -6.93
CA CYS A 69 -23.23 2.00 -6.52
C CYS A 69 -24.68 1.54 -6.75
N CYS A 70 -25.65 2.34 -6.35
CA CYS A 70 -27.07 2.05 -6.55
C CYS A 70 -27.43 1.99 -8.04
N LYS A 71 -26.95 2.96 -8.83
CA LYS A 71 -27.18 3.04 -10.27
C LYS A 71 -26.65 1.81 -11.02
N GLU A 72 -25.44 1.39 -10.70
CA GLU A 72 -24.74 0.28 -11.33
C GLU A 72 -25.01 -1.08 -10.67
N LYS A 73 -25.86 -1.11 -9.63
CA LYS A 73 -26.20 -2.30 -8.84
C LYS A 73 -24.94 -3.00 -8.33
N VAL A 74 -24.04 -2.22 -7.73
CA VAL A 74 -22.78 -2.70 -7.20
C VAL A 74 -23.01 -3.62 -6.01
N ASP A 75 -22.39 -4.81 -6.02
CA ASP A 75 -22.43 -5.77 -4.92
C ASP A 75 -21.32 -5.50 -3.91
N VAL A 76 -20.13 -5.06 -4.38
CA VAL A 76 -18.97 -4.81 -3.53
C VAL A 76 -18.14 -3.62 -4.00
N VAL A 77 -17.70 -2.80 -3.05
CA VAL A 77 -16.75 -1.68 -3.26
C VAL A 77 -15.36 -2.08 -2.78
N ILE A 78 -14.33 -1.83 -3.62
CA ILE A 78 -12.92 -2.01 -3.31
C ILE A 78 -12.23 -0.64 -3.27
N PRO A 79 -12.03 -0.03 -2.10
CA PRO A 79 -11.27 1.19 -1.99
C PRO A 79 -9.76 0.90 -2.14
N GLN A 80 -9.10 1.59 -3.10
CA GLN A 80 -7.68 1.36 -3.41
C GLN A 80 -6.73 2.46 -2.96
N ALA A 81 -7.19 3.69 -2.73
CA ALA A 81 -6.34 4.78 -2.31
C ALA A 81 -6.34 4.94 -0.79
N THR A 82 -5.16 5.12 -0.19
CA THR A 82 -5.03 5.32 1.25
C THR A 82 -5.85 6.52 1.76
N ARG A 83 -5.97 7.59 0.95
CA ARG A 83 -6.68 8.83 1.33
C ARG A 83 -8.18 8.65 1.56
N GLU A 84 -8.82 7.69 0.90
CA GLU A 84 -10.26 7.46 0.99
C GLU A 84 -10.67 6.48 2.10
N LEU A 85 -9.70 5.68 2.61
CA LEU A 85 -10.00 4.60 3.54
C LEU A 85 -10.71 5.10 4.81
N SER A 86 -10.32 6.24 5.35
CA SER A 86 -10.95 6.79 6.55
C SER A 86 -12.39 7.22 6.28
N ALA A 87 -12.67 7.86 5.13
CA ALA A 87 -14.01 8.30 4.76
C ALA A 87 -14.93 7.08 4.49
N VAL A 88 -14.41 6.11 3.74
CA VAL A 88 -15.16 4.88 3.40
C VAL A 88 -15.42 4.02 4.65
N SER A 89 -14.39 3.79 5.49
CA SER A 89 -14.53 2.97 6.69
C SER A 89 -15.46 3.56 7.74
N LYS A 90 -15.54 4.88 7.86
CA LYS A 90 -16.53 5.55 8.72
C LYS A 90 -17.97 5.34 8.27
N ASN A 91 -18.19 5.06 7.00
CA ASN A 91 -19.51 4.98 6.39
C ASN A 91 -19.89 3.56 5.95
N ILE A 92 -19.23 2.51 6.47
CA ILE A 92 -19.52 1.11 6.13
C ILE A 92 -21.00 0.78 6.31
N ASP A 93 -21.59 1.20 7.42
CA ASP A 93 -23.01 0.90 7.72
C ASP A 93 -23.94 1.54 6.69
N PHE A 94 -23.62 2.73 6.20
CA PHE A 94 -24.38 3.41 5.16
C PHE A 94 -24.43 2.63 3.83
N PHE A 95 -23.30 2.03 3.43
CA PHE A 95 -23.26 1.13 2.30
C PHE A 95 -24.03 -0.17 2.57
N LYS A 96 -23.84 -0.75 3.74
CA LYS A 96 -24.50 -2.00 4.15
C LYS A 96 -26.01 -1.89 4.19
N GLU A 97 -26.56 -0.77 4.68
CA GLU A 97 -28.01 -0.47 4.69
C GLU A 97 -28.59 -0.45 3.27
N ASN A 98 -27.77 -0.16 2.26
CA ASN A 98 -28.15 -0.19 0.86
C ASN A 98 -27.78 -1.53 0.15
N GLY A 99 -27.43 -2.56 0.92
CA GLY A 99 -27.10 -3.89 0.40
C GLY A 99 -25.75 -3.99 -0.30
N ILE A 100 -24.85 -3.02 -0.08
CA ILE A 100 -23.54 -2.94 -0.72
C ILE A 100 -22.45 -3.34 0.28
N ALA A 101 -21.67 -4.36 -0.08
CA ALA A 101 -20.49 -4.73 0.70
C ALA A 101 -19.32 -3.78 0.44
N VAL A 102 -18.48 -3.57 1.46
CA VAL A 102 -17.24 -2.76 1.32
C VAL A 102 -16.05 -3.55 1.82
N MET A 103 -15.05 -3.71 0.96
CA MET A 103 -13.82 -4.43 1.29
C MET A 103 -12.83 -3.50 1.99
N VAL A 104 -13.15 -3.10 3.20
CA VAL A 104 -12.33 -2.21 4.05
C VAL A 104 -12.39 -2.65 5.50
N SER A 105 -11.27 -2.57 6.21
CA SER A 105 -11.20 -2.83 7.66
C SER A 105 -11.96 -1.77 8.47
N PRO A 106 -12.32 -2.04 9.73
CA PRO A 106 -12.94 -1.06 10.62
C PRO A 106 -12.14 0.24 10.72
N TYR A 107 -12.82 1.35 10.98
CA TYR A 107 -12.21 2.68 11.00
C TYR A 107 -11.00 2.79 11.93
N GLU A 108 -11.10 2.28 13.17
CA GLU A 108 -10.01 2.33 14.14
C GLU A 108 -8.79 1.53 13.66
N SER A 109 -9.02 0.38 13.02
CA SER A 109 -7.97 -0.43 12.41
C SER A 109 -7.26 0.32 11.27
N ILE A 110 -8.01 1.04 10.44
CA ILE A 110 -7.46 1.88 9.36
C ILE A 110 -6.60 3.01 9.92
N MET A 111 -7.08 3.70 10.97
CA MET A 111 -6.37 4.82 11.59
C MET A 111 -5.07 4.38 12.26
N LEU A 112 -5.05 3.19 12.87
CA LEU A 112 -3.84 2.62 13.44
C LEU A 112 -2.86 2.19 12.34
N ALA A 113 -3.34 1.43 11.36
CA ALA A 113 -2.50 0.85 10.32
C ALA A 113 -1.85 1.90 9.40
N ASN A 114 -2.50 3.04 9.17
CA ASN A 114 -1.96 4.13 8.34
C ASN A 114 -0.91 5.00 9.06
N ASP A 115 -0.75 4.85 10.37
CA ASP A 115 0.22 5.59 11.18
C ASP A 115 1.46 4.75 11.44
N LYS A 116 2.58 5.14 10.83
CA LYS A 116 3.86 4.41 10.95
C LYS A 116 4.39 4.40 12.39
N LEU A 117 4.15 5.47 13.16
CA LEU A 117 4.55 5.52 14.56
C LEU A 117 3.78 4.48 15.38
N LYS A 118 2.46 4.43 15.21
CA LYS A 118 1.62 3.44 15.89
C LYS A 118 1.97 2.00 15.52
N ILE A 119 2.36 1.75 14.27
CA ILE A 119 2.86 0.44 13.84
C ILE A 119 4.17 0.08 14.54
N LEU A 120 5.11 1.02 14.66
CA LEU A 120 6.37 0.77 15.40
C LEU A 120 6.10 0.49 16.88
N GLU A 121 5.24 1.28 17.52
CA GLU A 121 4.82 1.08 18.91
C GLU A 121 4.12 -0.27 19.13
N LEU A 122 3.25 -0.66 18.20
CA LEU A 122 2.58 -1.96 18.22
C LEU A 122 3.60 -3.11 18.16
N PHE A 123 4.55 -3.04 17.22
CA PHE A 123 5.58 -4.08 17.10
C PHE A 123 6.44 -4.17 18.35
N ALA A 124 6.80 -3.03 18.95
CA ALA A 124 7.51 -2.99 20.23
C ALA A 124 6.71 -3.68 21.35
N ASN A 125 5.42 -3.36 21.46
CA ASN A 125 4.53 -3.94 22.49
C ASN A 125 4.34 -5.45 22.31
N LEU A 126 4.33 -5.94 21.08
CA LEU A 126 4.23 -7.37 20.75
C LEU A 126 5.58 -8.11 20.84
N GLY A 127 6.69 -7.40 21.10
CA GLY A 127 8.02 -7.98 21.06
C GLY A 127 8.46 -8.43 19.65
N LEU A 128 7.85 -7.86 18.60
CA LEU A 128 8.19 -8.12 17.21
C LEU A 128 9.30 -7.17 16.72
N PRO A 129 10.11 -7.55 15.73
CA PRO A 129 11.21 -6.72 15.25
C PRO A 129 10.73 -5.43 14.57
N TYR A 130 11.31 -4.31 14.96
CA TYR A 130 11.10 -2.99 14.38
C TYR A 130 12.43 -2.23 14.32
N PRO A 131 12.59 -1.23 13.41
CA PRO A 131 13.79 -0.40 13.39
C PRO A 131 13.86 0.46 14.65
N ASN A 132 15.06 0.65 15.19
CA ASN A 132 15.26 1.65 16.23
C ASN A 132 14.86 3.02 15.70
N TYR A 133 14.11 3.79 16.48
CA TYR A 133 13.60 5.09 16.06
C TYR A 133 13.52 6.10 17.19
N GLN A 134 13.44 7.36 16.82
CA GLN A 134 13.14 8.48 17.70
C GLN A 134 12.17 9.43 17.01
N LEU A 135 11.17 9.90 17.75
CA LEU A 135 10.24 10.93 17.31
C LEU A 135 10.86 12.31 17.60
N VAL A 136 10.79 13.22 16.64
CA VAL A 136 11.36 14.57 16.76
C VAL A 136 10.34 15.62 16.32
N SER A 137 10.37 16.77 16.99
CA SER A 137 9.43 17.89 16.79
C SER A 137 10.15 19.25 16.65
N SER A 138 11.48 19.24 16.55
CA SER A 138 12.31 20.43 16.32
C SER A 138 13.58 20.11 15.55
N ILE A 139 14.24 21.15 15.02
CA ILE A 139 15.52 21.01 14.31
C ILE A 139 16.60 20.48 15.25
N ASP A 140 16.65 20.96 16.49
CA ASP A 140 17.65 20.53 17.46
C ASP A 140 17.48 19.04 17.82
N GLU A 141 16.23 18.60 18.03
CA GLU A 141 15.92 17.18 18.22
C GLU A 141 16.28 16.35 17.00
N LEU A 142 16.00 16.85 15.78
CA LEU A 142 16.38 16.19 14.53
C LEU A 142 17.91 16.01 14.43
N ARG A 143 18.70 17.07 14.67
CA ARG A 143 20.17 17.01 14.65
C ARG A 143 20.69 15.98 15.65
N ASN A 144 20.21 16.02 16.88
CA ASN A 144 20.66 15.11 17.93
C ASN A 144 20.30 13.65 17.60
N ALA A 145 19.07 13.39 17.13
CA ALA A 145 18.64 12.05 16.76
C ALA A 145 19.45 11.50 15.57
N VAL A 146 19.66 12.29 14.53
CA VAL A 146 20.43 11.88 13.34
C VAL A 146 21.86 11.49 13.71
N ILE A 147 22.52 12.28 14.58
CA ILE A 147 23.88 11.97 15.08
C ILE A 147 23.85 10.69 15.91
N ALA A 148 22.85 10.52 16.78
CA ALA A 148 22.71 9.31 17.61
C ALA A 148 22.52 8.02 16.78
N PHE A 149 21.93 8.11 15.58
CA PHE A 149 21.81 6.99 14.63
C PHE A 149 23.03 6.79 13.74
N GLY A 150 24.08 7.61 13.91
CA GLY A 150 25.41 7.40 13.31
C GLY A 150 25.71 8.21 12.05
N TYR A 151 24.90 9.23 11.73
CA TYR A 151 25.24 10.19 10.67
C TYR A 151 26.47 11.04 11.08
N PRO A 152 27.40 11.32 10.20
CA PRO A 152 27.39 11.08 8.75
C PRO A 152 27.91 9.71 8.31
N GLU A 153 28.56 8.92 9.19
CA GLU A 153 29.20 7.64 8.85
C GLU A 153 28.22 6.57 8.39
N ARG A 154 26.96 6.64 8.87
CA ARG A 154 25.87 5.74 8.48
C ARG A 154 24.69 6.54 7.95
N PRO A 155 24.00 6.03 6.92
CA PRO A 155 22.75 6.61 6.48
C PRO A 155 21.70 6.56 7.59
N VAL A 156 20.80 7.55 7.62
CA VAL A 156 19.68 7.62 8.56
C VAL A 156 18.40 7.90 7.80
N VAL A 157 17.28 7.31 8.21
CA VAL A 157 15.96 7.49 7.56
C VAL A 157 15.13 8.50 8.34
N VAL A 158 14.55 9.47 7.63
CA VAL A 158 13.60 10.44 8.19
C VAL A 158 12.29 10.36 7.41
N LYS A 159 11.17 10.25 8.12
CA LYS A 159 9.83 10.18 7.51
C LYS A 159 8.75 10.70 8.45
N PRO A 160 7.65 11.29 7.94
CA PRO A 160 6.51 11.63 8.79
C PRO A 160 5.76 10.36 9.24
N PRO A 161 5.10 10.38 10.41
CA PRO A 161 4.28 9.26 10.90
C PRO A 161 3.18 8.87 9.92
N VAL A 162 2.47 9.86 9.39
CA VAL A 162 1.37 9.64 8.43
C VAL A 162 1.76 10.21 7.08
N SER A 163 1.96 9.33 6.10
CA SER A 163 2.26 9.69 4.72
C SER A 163 2.05 8.49 3.80
N ASN A 164 1.94 8.74 2.50
CA ASN A 164 1.81 7.70 1.49
C ASN A 164 2.64 8.04 0.24
N GLY A 165 2.96 7.03 -0.56
CA GLY A 165 3.68 7.19 -1.82
C GLY A 165 5.05 7.84 -1.67
N MET A 166 5.80 7.50 -0.62
CA MET A 166 7.13 8.02 -0.29
C MET A 166 7.19 9.53 0.00
N ARG A 167 6.05 10.22 0.14
CA ARG A 167 6.04 11.65 0.48
C ARG A 167 6.66 11.88 1.86
N GLY A 168 7.61 12.82 1.95
CA GLY A 168 8.32 13.13 3.18
C GLY A 168 9.41 12.14 3.60
N LEU A 169 9.56 11.00 2.93
CA LEU A 169 10.67 10.07 3.16
C LEU A 169 11.97 10.66 2.65
N ARG A 170 13.00 10.67 3.50
CA ARG A 170 14.39 11.02 3.11
C ARG A 170 15.34 10.00 3.73
N ILE A 171 16.37 9.69 2.98
CA ILE A 171 17.55 8.95 3.44
C ILE A 171 18.66 9.98 3.55
N LEU A 172 19.04 10.28 4.78
CA LEU A 172 20.17 11.19 5.04
C LEU A 172 21.46 10.42 4.80
N ARG A 173 22.23 10.91 3.85
CA ARG A 173 23.52 10.35 3.50
C ARG A 173 24.51 11.50 3.30
N ASP A 174 25.65 11.43 3.96
CA ASP A 174 26.76 12.36 3.67
C ASP A 174 27.51 11.88 2.43
N GLY A 175 28.05 12.84 1.70
CA GLY A 175 28.80 12.56 0.49
C GLY A 175 28.24 13.32 -0.71
N ALA A 176 29.07 14.25 -1.20
CA ALA A 176 28.80 14.95 -2.44
C ALA A 176 28.70 13.97 -3.61
N TRP A 177 27.86 14.28 -4.54
CA TRP A 177 27.88 13.63 -5.83
C TRP A 177 29.24 13.86 -6.49
N ASP A 178 30.01 12.79 -6.70
CA ASP A 178 31.19 12.86 -7.55
C ASP A 178 30.83 12.74 -9.03
N VAL A 179 31.80 12.93 -9.89
CA VAL A 179 31.59 12.88 -11.35
C VAL A 179 31.13 11.51 -11.83
N TYR A 180 31.56 10.43 -11.21
CA TYR A 180 31.17 9.05 -11.57
C TYR A 180 29.73 8.79 -11.20
N ARG A 181 29.33 9.15 -9.99
CA ARG A 181 27.96 9.05 -9.50
C ARG A 181 27.02 9.94 -10.32
N PHE A 182 27.43 11.17 -10.61
CA PHE A 182 26.67 12.11 -11.45
C PHE A 182 26.37 11.54 -12.85
N LEU A 183 27.33 10.82 -13.45
CA LEU A 183 27.18 10.28 -14.80
C LEU A 183 26.45 8.92 -14.84
N SER A 184 26.45 8.15 -13.74
CA SER A 184 25.94 6.77 -13.69
C SER A 184 24.61 6.62 -12.97
N GLU A 185 24.28 7.46 -12.00
CA GLU A 185 23.07 7.36 -11.20
C GLU A 185 21.99 8.34 -11.63
N LYS A 186 20.75 7.90 -11.57
CA LYS A 186 19.59 8.78 -11.77
C LYS A 186 19.26 9.50 -10.45
N PRO A 187 19.04 10.82 -10.46
CA PRO A 187 18.63 11.54 -9.26
C PRO A 187 17.28 11.02 -8.77
N SER A 188 17.18 10.68 -7.50
CA SER A 188 15.95 10.12 -6.91
C SER A 188 15.18 11.14 -6.07
N GLY A 189 15.82 12.19 -5.58
CA GLY A 189 15.26 13.14 -4.62
C GLY A 189 14.97 12.56 -3.23
N VAL A 190 15.27 11.28 -3.01
CA VAL A 190 15.11 10.61 -1.72
C VAL A 190 16.34 10.74 -0.85
N GLU A 191 17.51 10.66 -1.44
CA GLU A 191 18.79 10.88 -0.77
C GLU A 191 19.12 12.37 -0.71
N VAL A 192 19.35 12.87 0.49
CA VAL A 192 19.71 14.27 0.77
C VAL A 192 20.69 14.32 1.93
N THR A 193 21.41 15.43 2.07
CA THR A 193 22.22 15.70 3.28
C THR A 193 21.32 16.20 4.41
N LEU A 194 21.82 16.17 5.64
CA LEU A 194 21.11 16.73 6.78
C LEU A 194 20.83 18.24 6.60
N GLU A 195 21.81 18.98 6.08
CA GLU A 195 21.67 20.43 5.87
C GLU A 195 20.65 20.79 4.78
N GLU A 196 20.56 19.98 3.70
CA GLU A 196 19.51 20.14 2.69
C GLU A 196 18.12 19.93 3.30
N LEU A 197 17.95 18.88 4.12
CA LEU A 197 16.68 18.64 4.80
C LEU A 197 16.33 19.78 5.76
N ILE A 198 17.27 20.25 6.57
CA ILE A 198 17.06 21.37 7.49
C ILE A 198 16.67 22.63 6.73
N THR A 199 17.37 22.95 5.64
CA THR A 199 17.04 24.09 4.78
C THR A 199 15.60 24.04 4.25
N ILE A 200 15.08 22.83 3.97
CA ILE A 200 13.68 22.65 3.56
C ILE A 200 12.74 22.93 4.74
N LEU A 201 13.04 22.38 5.91
CA LEU A 201 12.19 22.47 7.09
C LEU A 201 12.14 23.90 7.66
N GLU A 202 13.22 24.66 7.59
CA GLU A 202 13.29 26.07 8.01
C GLU A 202 12.45 27.02 7.16
N LYS A 203 12.08 26.62 5.93
CA LYS A 203 11.21 27.42 5.06
C LYS A 203 9.72 27.28 5.42
N GLY A 204 9.36 26.33 6.28
CA GLY A 204 7.99 26.13 6.71
C GLY A 204 7.62 27.01 7.91
N ASP A 205 6.34 27.35 8.04
CA ASP A 205 5.80 28.09 9.19
C ASP A 205 5.67 27.21 10.45
N PHE A 206 5.93 25.92 10.33
CA PHE A 206 5.89 24.94 11.42
C PHE A 206 6.88 23.82 11.17
N PHE A 207 7.31 23.15 12.23
CA PHE A 207 8.09 21.93 12.14
C PHE A 207 7.15 20.70 12.20
N PRO A 208 7.12 19.82 11.18
CA PRO A 208 6.31 18.63 11.21
C PRO A 208 6.89 17.61 12.19
N GLN A 209 6.04 16.81 12.83
CA GLN A 209 6.51 15.66 13.58
C GLN A 209 7.14 14.64 12.64
N LEU A 210 8.37 14.19 12.95
CA LEU A 210 9.13 13.26 12.12
C LEU A 210 9.64 12.07 12.94
N ILE A 211 9.67 10.91 12.29
CA ILE A 211 10.34 9.69 12.77
C ILE A 211 11.75 9.69 12.18
N VAL A 212 12.76 9.70 13.02
CA VAL A 212 14.15 9.43 12.67
C VAL A 212 14.45 7.99 13.02
N SER A 213 14.97 7.20 12.11
CA SER A 213 15.24 5.78 12.34
C SER A 213 16.54 5.30 11.69
N GLU A 214 17.02 4.17 12.21
CA GLU A 214 18.15 3.48 11.59
C GLU A 214 17.87 3.14 10.12
N TYR A 215 18.93 3.12 9.32
CA TYR A 215 18.87 2.64 7.94
C TYR A 215 19.04 1.12 7.91
N LEU A 216 18.13 0.44 7.23
CA LEU A 216 18.17 -1.02 7.04
C LEU A 216 18.80 -1.33 5.67
N PRO A 217 19.96 -2.03 5.61
CA PRO A 217 20.70 -2.21 4.36
C PRO A 217 20.21 -3.39 3.50
N GLY A 218 19.45 -4.31 4.08
CA GLY A 218 19.09 -5.57 3.43
C GLY A 218 17.95 -5.47 2.42
N LYS A 219 17.51 -6.64 1.96
CA LYS A 219 16.40 -6.77 0.99
C LYS A 219 15.09 -6.23 1.58
N GLU A 220 14.28 -5.64 0.72
CA GLU A 220 12.94 -5.14 1.07
C GLU A 220 11.87 -6.12 0.60
N TYR A 221 10.86 -6.32 1.44
CA TYR A 221 9.73 -7.22 1.20
C TYR A 221 8.41 -6.50 1.29
N SER A 222 7.45 -6.94 0.49
CA SER A 222 6.04 -6.72 0.74
C SER A 222 5.41 -8.05 1.12
N VAL A 223 4.52 -8.02 2.11
CA VAL A 223 3.75 -9.20 2.52
C VAL A 223 2.30 -8.91 2.21
N ASP A 224 1.76 -9.58 1.19
CA ASP A 224 0.35 -9.50 0.85
C ASP A 224 -0.43 -10.44 1.77
N ALA A 225 -1.43 -9.94 2.48
CA ALA A 225 -2.13 -10.69 3.50
C ALA A 225 -3.65 -10.63 3.35
N PHE A 226 -4.29 -11.69 3.82
CA PHE A 226 -5.72 -11.84 3.90
C PHE A 226 -6.13 -12.28 5.32
N VAL A 227 -7.17 -11.64 5.85
CA VAL A 227 -7.84 -12.06 7.08
C VAL A 227 -9.35 -12.11 6.83
N GLY A 228 -9.88 -13.32 6.86
CA GLY A 228 -11.30 -13.60 6.78
C GLY A 228 -11.86 -14.12 8.11
N LYS A 229 -13.10 -14.60 8.07
CA LYS A 229 -13.83 -15.11 9.23
C LYS A 229 -13.22 -16.41 9.77
N HIS A 230 -12.81 -17.31 8.88
CA HIS A 230 -12.36 -18.65 9.25
C HIS A 230 -10.87 -18.88 9.03
N ILE A 231 -10.29 -18.19 8.06
CA ILE A 231 -8.89 -18.37 7.69
C ILE A 231 -8.14 -17.03 7.62
N LYS A 232 -6.83 -17.11 7.81
CA LYS A 232 -5.91 -16.02 7.55
C LYS A 232 -4.61 -16.57 6.96
N PHE A 233 -4.01 -15.85 6.03
CA PHE A 233 -2.72 -16.21 5.44
C PHE A 233 -1.97 -14.97 4.94
N ALA A 234 -0.67 -15.12 4.71
CA ALA A 234 0.18 -14.04 4.22
C ALA A 234 1.23 -14.58 3.24
N ILE A 235 1.57 -13.79 2.24
CA ILE A 235 2.46 -14.16 1.13
C ILE A 235 3.57 -13.13 1.04
N PRO A 236 4.74 -13.39 1.64
CA PRO A 236 5.91 -12.55 1.47
C PRO A 236 6.46 -12.63 0.06
N ARG A 237 6.85 -11.48 -0.47
CA ARG A 237 7.55 -11.36 -1.76
C ARG A 237 8.69 -10.36 -1.65
N VAL A 238 9.86 -10.74 -2.10
CA VAL A 238 11.02 -9.87 -2.18
C VAL A 238 10.84 -8.87 -3.31
N ARG A 239 11.22 -7.63 -3.08
CA ARG A 239 11.14 -6.52 -4.05
C ARG A 239 12.49 -6.33 -4.73
N ASN A 240 12.76 -7.13 -5.77
CA ASN A 240 14.06 -7.13 -6.46
C ASN A 240 14.36 -5.85 -7.22
N LYS A 241 13.32 -5.17 -7.74
CA LYS A 241 13.45 -3.88 -8.42
C LYS A 241 12.30 -2.97 -8.03
N ILE A 242 12.65 -1.80 -7.52
CA ILE A 242 11.69 -0.77 -7.09
C ILE A 242 11.93 0.49 -7.93
N VAL A 243 10.86 1.09 -8.45
CA VAL A 243 10.90 2.37 -9.17
C VAL A 243 9.81 3.27 -8.58
N ASN A 244 10.20 4.41 -8.03
CA ASN A 244 9.30 5.37 -7.39
C ASN A 244 8.35 4.71 -6.35
N GLY A 245 8.88 3.82 -5.52
CA GLY A 245 8.12 3.10 -4.50
C GLY A 245 7.27 1.93 -5.02
N ILE A 246 7.21 1.73 -6.34
CA ILE A 246 6.46 0.65 -6.96
C ILE A 246 7.40 -0.52 -7.26
N SER A 247 6.99 -1.72 -6.90
CA SER A 247 7.75 -2.94 -7.17
C SER A 247 7.57 -3.36 -8.63
N PHE A 248 8.66 -3.37 -9.38
CA PHE A 248 8.72 -3.77 -10.80
C PHE A 248 9.10 -5.24 -11.00
N SER A 249 9.96 -5.76 -10.14
CA SER A 249 10.33 -7.18 -10.14
C SER A 249 10.21 -7.72 -8.74
N ASN A 250 9.52 -8.83 -8.60
CA ASN A 250 9.24 -9.49 -7.34
C ASN A 250 9.42 -11.00 -7.51
N GLU A 251 9.74 -11.64 -6.41
CA GLU A 251 9.80 -13.08 -6.28
C GLU A 251 9.11 -13.49 -4.97
N ILE A 252 8.30 -14.54 -5.02
CA ILE A 252 7.66 -15.08 -3.82
C ILE A 252 8.70 -15.85 -3.02
N GLU A 253 8.91 -15.41 -1.80
CA GLU A 253 9.80 -16.06 -0.84
C GLU A 253 9.04 -16.24 0.48
N LEU A 254 8.56 -17.47 0.74
CA LEU A 254 7.74 -17.79 1.91
C LEU A 254 8.62 -17.80 3.18
N ARG A 255 8.73 -16.66 3.81
CA ARG A 255 9.44 -16.46 5.08
C ARG A 255 8.48 -16.59 6.25
N GLU A 256 8.63 -17.64 7.03
CA GLU A 256 7.77 -17.96 8.18
C GLU A 256 7.77 -16.86 9.26
N ASP A 257 8.91 -16.21 9.47
CA ASP A 257 9.04 -15.09 10.40
C ASP A 257 8.13 -13.91 9.99
N MET A 258 8.18 -13.49 8.71
CA MET A 258 7.34 -12.40 8.20
C MET A 258 5.86 -12.77 8.16
N ILE A 259 5.53 -14.03 7.82
CA ILE A 259 4.15 -14.53 7.86
C ILE A 259 3.60 -14.40 9.29
N ARG A 260 4.35 -14.91 10.27
CA ARG A 260 3.96 -14.85 11.68
C ARG A 260 3.79 -13.41 12.17
N TYR A 261 4.78 -12.53 11.93
CA TYR A 261 4.72 -11.13 12.37
C TYR A 261 3.53 -10.38 11.76
N THR A 262 3.29 -10.59 10.45
CA THR A 262 2.16 -9.96 9.74
C THR A 262 0.82 -10.42 10.31
N LEU A 263 0.63 -11.72 10.53
CA LEU A 263 -0.64 -12.26 11.03
C LEU A 263 -0.88 -11.90 12.49
N GLU A 264 0.15 -11.88 13.34
CA GLU A 264 0.07 -11.47 14.73
C GLU A 264 -0.29 -9.98 14.85
N ALA A 265 0.45 -9.11 14.15
CA ALA A 265 0.15 -7.67 14.13
C ALA A 265 -1.24 -7.38 13.55
N SER A 266 -1.64 -8.05 12.47
CA SER A 266 -2.94 -7.85 11.84
C SER A 266 -4.11 -8.20 12.77
N GLN A 267 -3.95 -9.22 13.60
CA GLN A 267 -4.95 -9.63 14.59
C GLN A 267 -5.12 -8.56 15.67
N GLU A 268 -4.01 -8.01 16.18
CA GLU A 268 -4.03 -6.97 17.21
C GLU A 268 -4.64 -5.66 16.67
N ILE A 269 -4.34 -5.30 15.42
CA ILE A 269 -4.93 -4.12 14.75
C ILE A 269 -6.42 -4.34 14.45
N GLY A 270 -6.88 -5.58 14.29
CA GLY A 270 -8.23 -5.91 13.85
C GLY A 270 -8.40 -5.74 12.34
N LEU A 271 -7.34 -5.97 11.53
CA LEU A 271 -7.41 -5.90 10.08
C LEU A 271 -8.25 -7.04 9.51
N ARG A 272 -8.97 -6.75 8.42
CA ARG A 272 -9.79 -7.68 7.67
C ARG A 272 -9.55 -7.53 6.17
N TYR A 273 -9.99 -8.54 5.42
CA TYR A 273 -9.88 -8.59 3.96
C TYR A 273 -8.43 -8.55 3.49
N CYS A 274 -8.11 -7.68 2.55
CA CYS A 274 -6.81 -7.56 1.91
C CYS A 274 -6.04 -6.37 2.46
N PHE A 275 -4.81 -6.61 2.85
CA PHE A 275 -3.87 -5.57 3.28
C PHE A 275 -2.44 -6.04 3.04
N GLY A 276 -1.47 -5.19 3.29
CA GLY A 276 -0.08 -5.61 3.20
C GLY A 276 0.82 -4.89 4.18
N PHE A 277 1.86 -5.59 4.61
CA PHE A 277 2.97 -5.02 5.37
C PHE A 277 4.21 -4.90 4.50
N GLN A 278 5.08 -3.97 4.84
CA GLN A 278 6.41 -3.88 4.26
C GLN A 278 7.45 -4.10 5.34
N TYR A 279 8.46 -4.87 4.99
CA TYR A 279 9.60 -5.18 5.84
C TYR A 279 10.90 -4.92 5.11
N LYS A 280 11.96 -4.64 5.85
CA LYS A 280 13.31 -4.59 5.31
C LYS A 280 14.25 -5.31 6.25
N LEU A 281 15.21 -6.04 5.69
CA LEU A 281 16.17 -6.77 6.48
C LEU A 281 17.25 -5.83 7.04
N ASP A 282 17.62 -6.05 8.28
CA ASP A 282 18.81 -5.43 8.85
C ASP A 282 20.09 -6.12 8.37
N GLU A 283 21.24 -5.74 8.89
CA GLU A 283 22.56 -6.30 8.55
C GLU A 283 22.70 -7.79 8.92
N HIS A 284 21.87 -8.30 9.81
CA HIS A 284 21.84 -9.70 10.25
C HIS A 284 20.76 -10.54 9.55
N GLY A 285 20.00 -9.93 8.62
CA GLY A 285 18.92 -10.60 7.92
C GLY A 285 17.61 -10.70 8.70
N LEU A 286 17.47 -9.98 9.82
CA LEU A 286 16.25 -9.90 10.60
C LEU A 286 15.26 -8.92 9.92
N PRO A 287 14.02 -9.35 9.62
CA PRO A 287 13.02 -8.47 9.02
C PRO A 287 12.46 -7.51 10.06
N LYS A 288 12.58 -6.23 9.79
CA LYS A 288 12.01 -5.14 10.59
C LYS A 288 10.90 -4.44 9.82
N VAL A 289 9.79 -4.12 10.49
CA VAL A 289 8.62 -3.52 9.85
C VAL A 289 8.90 -2.08 9.40
N LEU A 290 8.39 -1.72 8.22
CA LEU A 290 8.45 -0.35 7.68
C LEU A 290 7.12 0.39 7.79
N GLU A 291 6.03 -0.27 7.36
CA GLU A 291 4.67 0.28 7.34
C GLU A 291 3.63 -0.81 7.09
N CYS A 292 2.38 -0.49 7.37
CA CYS A 292 1.19 -1.24 6.95
C CYS A 292 0.41 -0.45 5.89
N ASN A 293 -0.10 -1.14 4.89
CA ASN A 293 -1.01 -0.63 3.87
C ASN A 293 -2.35 -1.37 3.98
N PRO A 294 -3.36 -0.84 4.69
CA PRO A 294 -4.62 -1.56 4.98
C PRO A 294 -5.58 -1.57 3.78
N ARG A 295 -5.09 -1.97 2.62
CA ARG A 295 -5.76 -2.00 1.31
C ARG A 295 -5.04 -2.92 0.34
N VAL A 296 -5.65 -3.12 -0.83
CA VAL A 296 -4.96 -3.77 -1.95
C VAL A 296 -3.69 -3.00 -2.31
N GLN A 297 -2.54 -3.66 -2.24
CA GLN A 297 -1.25 -3.08 -2.63
C GLN A 297 -1.09 -3.08 -4.16
N GLY A 298 -0.31 -2.14 -4.67
CA GLY A 298 -0.14 -1.96 -6.12
C GLY A 298 0.41 -3.18 -6.89
N THR A 299 1.06 -4.12 -6.20
CA THR A 299 1.61 -5.35 -6.82
C THR A 299 1.02 -6.63 -6.19
N MET A 300 -0.07 -6.53 -5.43
CA MET A 300 -0.77 -7.68 -4.83
C MET A 300 -1.28 -8.68 -5.87
N VAL A 301 -1.43 -8.26 -7.13
CA VAL A 301 -1.75 -9.15 -8.26
C VAL A 301 -0.76 -10.30 -8.41
N ALA A 302 0.48 -10.17 -7.93
CA ALA A 302 1.45 -11.27 -7.93
C ALA A 302 0.94 -12.52 -7.19
N SER A 303 0.07 -12.34 -6.20
CA SER A 303 -0.57 -13.43 -5.46
C SER A 303 -1.44 -14.33 -6.34
N VAL A 304 -2.03 -13.83 -7.42
CA VAL A 304 -2.87 -14.62 -8.32
C VAL A 304 -2.09 -15.80 -8.89
N PHE A 305 -0.83 -15.59 -9.23
CA PHE A 305 0.04 -16.62 -9.83
C PHE A 305 0.50 -17.67 -8.83
N THR A 306 0.38 -17.40 -7.54
CA THR A 306 0.68 -18.39 -6.48
C THR A 306 -0.43 -19.43 -6.30
N GLY A 307 -1.59 -19.22 -6.90
CA GLY A 307 -2.81 -19.99 -6.64
C GLY A 307 -3.68 -19.41 -5.51
N ALA A 308 -3.20 -18.36 -4.83
CA ALA A 308 -3.93 -17.65 -3.77
C ALA A 308 -4.27 -16.22 -4.22
N ASN A 309 -5.36 -16.05 -4.96
CA ASN A 309 -5.83 -14.73 -5.37
C ASN A 309 -6.33 -13.94 -4.14
N VAL A 310 -5.42 -13.27 -3.44
CA VAL A 310 -5.71 -12.51 -2.20
C VAL A 310 -6.83 -11.50 -2.42
N ILE A 311 -6.87 -10.83 -3.57
CA ILE A 311 -7.89 -9.82 -3.89
C ILE A 311 -9.26 -10.46 -4.00
N TRP A 312 -9.36 -11.60 -4.70
CA TRP A 312 -10.62 -12.33 -4.85
C TRP A 312 -11.09 -12.93 -3.52
N CYS A 313 -10.18 -13.43 -2.70
CA CYS A 313 -10.50 -13.86 -1.32
C CYS A 313 -11.19 -12.73 -0.53
N GLY A 314 -10.69 -11.49 -0.67
CA GLY A 314 -11.29 -10.31 -0.06
C GLY A 314 -12.70 -10.00 -0.57
N VAL A 315 -12.91 -10.11 -1.88
CA VAL A 315 -14.24 -9.93 -2.51
C VAL A 315 -15.24 -10.94 -1.97
N ARG A 316 -14.90 -12.23 -1.97
CA ARG A 316 -15.77 -13.30 -1.42
C ARG A 316 -16.10 -13.07 0.05
N GLU A 317 -15.10 -12.78 0.86
CA GLU A 317 -15.30 -12.51 2.28
C GLU A 317 -16.23 -11.32 2.51
N ALA A 318 -16.09 -10.24 1.73
CA ALA A 318 -16.94 -9.06 1.83
C ALA A 318 -18.41 -9.39 1.44
N LEU A 319 -18.61 -10.25 0.45
CA LEU A 319 -19.93 -10.71 0.00
C LEU A 319 -20.57 -11.76 0.95
N GLY A 320 -19.89 -12.14 2.03
CA GLY A 320 -20.39 -13.14 2.97
C GLY A 320 -20.19 -14.58 2.53
N GLU A 321 -19.28 -14.82 1.60
CA GLU A 321 -18.88 -16.14 1.09
C GLU A 321 -17.47 -16.51 1.59
N PRO A 322 -17.28 -16.75 2.91
CA PRO A 322 -15.94 -16.93 3.48
C PRO A 322 -15.29 -18.22 2.97
N LEU A 323 -13.96 -18.17 2.86
CA LEU A 323 -13.15 -19.35 2.62
C LEU A 323 -13.05 -20.19 3.90
N ASN A 324 -13.15 -21.52 3.76
CA ASN A 324 -13.04 -22.45 4.89
C ASN A 324 -11.64 -23.08 5.01
N GLU A 325 -10.88 -23.10 3.92
CA GLU A 325 -9.54 -23.67 3.88
C GLU A 325 -8.55 -22.67 3.25
N PRO A 326 -7.32 -22.59 3.76
CA PRO A 326 -6.31 -21.74 3.14
C PRO A 326 -5.93 -22.27 1.76
N PRO A 327 -5.67 -21.39 0.79
CA PRO A 327 -5.21 -21.80 -0.53
C PRO A 327 -3.82 -22.44 -0.48
N ASN A 328 -3.54 -23.35 -1.42
CA ASN A 328 -2.20 -23.89 -1.60
C ASN A 328 -1.31 -22.88 -2.32
N ILE A 329 -0.36 -22.29 -1.61
CA ILE A 329 0.49 -21.21 -2.09
C ILE A 329 1.76 -21.76 -2.72
N LYS A 330 1.96 -21.52 -4.02
CA LYS A 330 3.18 -21.86 -4.74
C LYS A 330 4.27 -20.81 -4.46
N SER A 331 5.47 -21.24 -4.15
CA SER A 331 6.62 -20.36 -3.85
C SER A 331 7.47 -20.02 -5.08
N SER A 332 7.46 -20.82 -6.13
CA SER A 332 8.26 -20.59 -7.34
C SER A 332 7.54 -19.64 -8.31
N VAL A 333 7.27 -18.42 -7.88
CA VAL A 333 6.54 -17.41 -8.67
C VAL A 333 7.36 -16.13 -8.70
N GLU A 334 7.60 -15.65 -9.90
CA GLU A 334 8.17 -14.34 -10.20
C GLU A 334 7.10 -13.46 -10.86
N PHE A 335 7.13 -12.17 -10.57
CA PHE A 335 6.27 -11.19 -11.21
C PHE A 335 7.09 -10.00 -11.69
N HIS A 336 7.01 -9.71 -12.98
CA HIS A 336 7.71 -8.60 -13.63
C HIS A 336 6.70 -7.64 -14.27
N ARG A 337 6.81 -6.36 -13.94
CA ARG A 337 6.05 -5.31 -14.64
C ARG A 337 6.72 -4.97 -15.96
N THR A 338 5.89 -4.70 -16.94
CA THR A 338 6.31 -4.12 -18.20
C THR A 338 5.91 -2.65 -18.28
N TRP A 339 6.65 -1.87 -19.03
CA TRP A 339 6.21 -0.57 -19.49
C TRP A 339 5.26 -0.80 -20.66
N GLY A 340 4.04 -0.34 -20.53
CA GLY A 340 3.02 -0.42 -21.56
C GLY A 340 2.26 0.90 -21.62
N GLY A 341 1.27 0.99 -22.50
CA GLY A 341 0.45 2.17 -22.64
C GLY A 341 -0.89 1.87 -23.30
N ILE A 342 -1.77 2.84 -23.26
CA ILE A 342 -3.04 2.82 -23.97
C ILE A 342 -3.05 4.00 -24.94
N GLY A 343 -3.07 3.71 -26.25
CA GLY A 343 -3.31 4.70 -27.28
C GLY A 343 -4.81 4.96 -27.40
N VAL A 344 -5.22 6.23 -27.52
CA VAL A 344 -6.64 6.60 -27.67
C VAL A 344 -6.79 7.46 -28.92
N VAL A 345 -7.61 7.01 -29.88
CA VAL A 345 -7.95 7.74 -31.10
C VAL A 345 -9.47 7.75 -31.22
N ASP A 346 -10.06 8.93 -31.32
CA ASP A 346 -11.51 9.13 -31.45
C ASP A 346 -12.34 8.33 -30.40
N GLY A 347 -11.86 8.30 -29.14
CA GLY A 347 -12.50 7.59 -28.05
C GLY A 347 -12.31 6.07 -28.05
N LYS A 348 -11.59 5.50 -29.01
CA LYS A 348 -11.22 4.09 -29.05
C LYS A 348 -9.85 3.88 -28.45
N ALA A 349 -9.77 2.98 -27.48
CA ALA A 349 -8.55 2.63 -26.76
C ALA A 349 -7.94 1.34 -27.32
N GLU A 350 -6.61 1.34 -27.48
CA GLU A 350 -5.81 0.17 -27.84
C GLU A 350 -4.64 0.08 -26.87
N GLU A 351 -4.44 -1.10 -26.30
CA GLU A 351 -3.39 -1.36 -25.32
C GLU A 351 -2.18 -2.03 -25.98
N ILE A 352 -0.95 -1.58 -25.62
CA ILE A 352 0.34 -2.14 -26.07
C ILE A 352 1.10 -2.77 -24.92
#